data_be19af6482ba84ceacf1b44c12c2c315
#
_entry.id   be19af6482ba84ceacf1b44c12c2c315
#
_cell.length_a   1.000
_cell.length_b   1.000
_cell.length_c   1.000
_cell.angle_alpha   90.00
_cell.angle_beta   90.00
_cell.angle_gamma   90.00
#
_symmetry.space_group_name_H-M   'P 1'
#
loop_
_entity.id
_entity.type
_entity.pdbx_description
1 polymer ?
#
loop_
_entity_poly.entity_id
_entity_poly.type
_entity_poly.pdbx_seq_one_letter_code
_entity_poly.pdbx_strand_id
1 'polypeptide(L)'
;MTNADIEKEIASKETEIRALRSALAENTSEIGDWKIIKIYEARLQSEPDPYNLEELLAERETTRERINQLRKEIEELKKKLK
;
A
#
# COMPACT_ATOMS: atom_id res chain seq x y z
N MET A 1 21.58 -7.37 -18.07
CA MET A 1 20.77 -8.15 -17.12
C MET A 1 20.35 -9.48 -17.73
N THR A 2 20.48 -10.57 -16.99
CA THR A 2 19.97 -11.86 -17.40
C THR A 2 18.49 -11.96 -17.06
N ASN A 3 17.77 -12.94 -17.66
CA ASN A 3 16.39 -13.20 -17.28
C ASN A 3 16.26 -13.53 -15.79
N ALA A 4 17.21 -14.26 -15.22
CA ALA A 4 17.22 -14.57 -13.80
C ALA A 4 17.30 -13.31 -12.92
N ASP A 5 18.12 -12.33 -13.32
CA ASP A 5 18.22 -11.06 -12.61
C ASP A 5 16.91 -10.27 -12.69
N ILE A 6 16.30 -10.25 -13.86
CA ILE A 6 15.01 -9.55 -14.06
C ILE A 6 13.93 -10.23 -13.22
N GLU A 7 13.86 -11.55 -13.21
CA GLU A 7 12.89 -12.30 -12.40
C GLU A 7 13.06 -12.04 -10.92
N LYS A 8 14.30 -11.94 -10.42
CA LYS A 8 14.58 -11.61 -9.02
C LYS A 8 14.09 -10.20 -8.66
N GLU A 9 14.30 -9.23 -9.54
CA GLU A 9 13.81 -7.87 -9.31
C GLU A 9 12.29 -7.81 -9.29
N ILE A 10 11.64 -8.53 -10.21
CA ILE A 10 10.18 -8.61 -10.24
C ILE A 10 9.67 -9.22 -8.93
N ALA A 11 10.24 -10.33 -8.49
CA ALA A 11 9.83 -10.99 -7.24
C ALA A 11 10.01 -10.08 -6.02
N SER A 12 11.11 -9.32 -5.95
CA SER A 12 11.38 -8.38 -4.88
C SER A 12 10.31 -7.28 -4.85
N LYS A 13 9.96 -6.73 -6.00
CA LYS A 13 8.95 -5.68 -6.12
C LYS A 13 7.55 -6.21 -5.77
N GLU A 14 7.22 -7.42 -6.18
CA GLU A 14 5.96 -8.06 -5.81
C GLU A 14 5.85 -8.29 -4.31
N THR A 15 6.95 -8.65 -3.65
CA THR A 15 7.01 -8.80 -2.19
C THR A 15 6.75 -7.47 -1.51
N GLU A 16 7.36 -6.38 -2.01
CA GLU A 16 7.12 -5.04 -1.47
C GLU A 16 5.66 -4.62 -1.64
N ILE A 17 5.06 -4.89 -2.79
CA ILE A 17 3.64 -4.60 -3.02
C ILE A 17 2.76 -5.33 -2.01
N ARG A 18 3.02 -6.60 -1.75
CA ARG A 18 2.26 -7.36 -0.74
C ARG A 18 2.38 -6.78 0.65
N ALA A 19 3.59 -6.36 1.04
CA ALA A 19 3.81 -5.72 2.34
C ALA A 19 3.05 -4.40 2.45
N LEU A 20 3.06 -3.59 1.38
CA LEU A 20 2.34 -2.31 1.36
C LEU A 20 0.82 -2.51 1.40
N ARG A 21 0.31 -3.51 0.69
CA ARG A 21 -1.12 -3.86 0.74
C ARG A 21 -1.54 -4.33 2.13
N SER A 22 -0.72 -5.15 2.75
CA SER A 22 -0.97 -5.60 4.13
C SER A 22 -1.04 -4.42 5.08
N ALA A 23 -0.15 -3.44 4.92
CA ALA A 23 -0.16 -2.24 5.75
C ALA A 23 -1.46 -1.45 5.64
N LEU A 24 -2.13 -1.48 4.47
CA LEU A 24 -3.42 -0.82 4.29
C LEU A 24 -4.59 -1.60 4.91
N ALA A 25 -4.44 -2.90 5.09
CA ALA A 25 -5.53 -3.78 5.51
C ALA A 25 -5.44 -4.25 6.98
N GLU A 26 -4.24 -4.44 7.50
CA GLU A 26 -4.04 -5.08 8.80
C GLU A 26 -4.45 -4.24 10.01
N ASN A 27 -4.99 -4.91 11.03
CA ASN A 27 -5.43 -4.30 12.29
C ASN A 27 -4.31 -3.71 13.15
N THR A 28 -3.08 -4.09 12.88
CA THR A 28 -1.90 -3.64 13.64
C THR A 28 -1.14 -2.53 12.94
N SER A 29 -1.52 -2.21 11.71
CA SER A 29 -0.86 -1.16 10.91
C SER A 29 -1.34 0.23 11.32
N GLU A 30 -0.40 1.18 11.44
CA GLU A 30 -0.72 2.58 11.72
C GLU A 30 -1.58 3.24 10.64
N ILE A 31 -1.57 2.71 9.41
CA ILE A 31 -2.35 3.23 8.30
C ILE A 31 -3.42 2.25 7.80
N GLY A 32 -3.75 1.25 8.61
CA GLY A 32 -4.68 0.18 8.22
C GLY A 32 -6.13 0.62 8.15
N ASP A 33 -6.94 -0.17 7.48
CA ASP A 33 -8.39 0.06 7.33
C ASP A 33 -9.11 0.20 8.67
N TRP A 34 -8.60 -0.42 9.73
CA TRP A 34 -9.21 -0.37 11.05
C TRP A 34 -9.34 1.06 11.60
N LYS A 35 -8.39 1.95 11.27
CA LYS A 35 -8.49 3.36 11.67
C LYS A 35 -9.61 4.08 10.93
N ILE A 36 -9.78 3.79 9.66
CA ILE A 36 -10.90 4.34 8.86
C ILE A 36 -12.23 3.89 9.46
N ILE A 37 -12.35 2.61 9.82
CA ILE A 37 -13.54 2.06 10.44
C ILE A 37 -13.83 2.75 11.76
N LYS A 38 -12.83 2.98 12.61
CA LYS A 38 -12.99 3.68 13.89
C LYS A 38 -13.46 5.11 13.72
N ILE A 39 -12.94 5.82 12.72
CA ILE A 39 -13.39 7.19 12.41
C ILE A 39 -14.84 7.17 11.96
N TYR A 40 -15.21 6.24 11.09
CA TYR A 40 -16.60 6.11 10.61
C TYR A 40 -17.57 5.81 11.75
N GLU A 41 -17.23 4.87 12.62
CA GLU A 41 -18.04 4.55 13.80
C GLU A 41 -18.23 5.77 14.72
N ALA A 42 -17.15 6.52 14.97
CA ALA A 42 -17.23 7.72 15.80
C ALA A 42 -18.18 8.76 15.22
N ARG A 43 -18.12 8.96 13.89
CA ARG A 43 -19.01 9.90 13.20
C ARG A 43 -20.46 9.48 13.26
N LEU A 44 -20.74 8.19 13.17
CA LEU A 44 -22.10 7.67 13.32
C LEU A 44 -22.67 7.93 14.72
N GLN A 45 -21.81 7.99 15.73
CA GLN A 45 -22.18 8.25 17.12
C GLN A 45 -22.09 9.73 17.48
N SER A 46 -21.81 10.59 16.51
CA SER A 46 -21.60 12.04 16.69
C SER A 46 -20.45 12.35 17.64
N GLU A 47 -19.43 11.52 17.65
CA GLU A 47 -18.22 11.70 18.44
C GLU A 47 -17.09 12.29 17.56
N PRO A 48 -16.10 12.99 18.18
CA PRO A 48 -14.95 13.47 17.43
C PRO A 48 -14.13 12.33 16.79
N ASP A 49 -13.48 12.63 15.68
CA ASP A 49 -12.60 11.65 15.03
C ASP A 49 -11.49 11.23 16.01
N PRO A 50 -11.28 9.92 16.25
CA PRO A 50 -10.23 9.44 17.17
C PRO A 50 -8.82 9.57 16.59
N TYR A 51 -8.68 9.82 15.29
CA TYR A 51 -7.41 9.97 14.59
C TYR A 51 -7.47 11.14 13.62
N ASN A 52 -6.31 11.68 13.25
CA ASN A 52 -6.24 12.75 12.24
C ASN A 52 -6.51 12.14 10.85
N LEU A 53 -7.73 12.39 10.34
CA LEU A 53 -8.16 11.83 9.06
C LEU A 53 -7.32 12.33 7.88
N GLU A 54 -6.99 13.62 7.83
CA GLU A 54 -6.21 14.17 6.72
C GLU A 54 -4.83 13.54 6.63
N GLU A 55 -4.16 13.41 7.76
CA GLU A 55 -2.84 12.77 7.83
C GLU A 55 -2.91 11.30 7.44
N LEU A 56 -3.92 10.58 7.96
CA LEU A 56 -4.13 9.18 7.65
C LEU A 56 -4.37 8.96 6.15
N LEU A 57 -5.23 9.77 5.54
CA LEU A 57 -5.51 9.67 4.10
C LEU A 57 -4.29 9.98 3.25
N ALA A 58 -3.48 10.96 3.67
CA ALA A 58 -2.25 11.31 2.95
C ALA A 58 -1.23 10.15 2.99
N GLU A 59 -1.06 9.52 4.14
CA GLU A 59 -0.16 8.37 4.29
C GLU A 59 -0.65 7.16 3.48
N ARG A 60 -1.94 6.90 3.50
CA ARG A 60 -2.54 5.82 2.72
C ARG A 60 -2.37 6.06 1.22
N GLU A 61 -2.56 7.31 0.78
CA GLU A 61 -2.38 7.68 -0.64
C GLU A 61 -0.92 7.52 -1.08
N THR A 62 0.03 7.94 -0.26
CA THR A 62 1.46 7.74 -0.52
C THR A 62 1.78 6.26 -0.71
N THR A 63 1.19 5.40 0.13
CA THR A 63 1.37 3.95 0.04
C THR A 63 0.80 3.41 -1.28
N ARG A 64 -0.39 3.87 -1.69
CA ARG A 64 -1.00 3.47 -2.97
C ARG A 64 -0.17 3.92 -4.16
N GLU A 65 0.36 5.13 -4.12
CA GLU A 65 1.23 5.66 -5.18
C GLU A 65 2.48 4.81 -5.32
N ARG A 66 3.07 4.38 -4.21
CA ARG A 66 4.23 3.48 -4.23
C ARG A 66 3.87 2.14 -4.86
N ILE A 67 2.73 1.57 -4.52
CA ILE A 67 2.23 0.33 -5.14
C ILE A 67 2.11 0.50 -6.66
N ASN A 68 1.51 1.59 -7.10
CA ASN A 68 1.33 1.87 -8.52
C ASN A 68 2.67 2.04 -9.24
N GLN A 69 3.62 2.71 -8.61
CA GLN A 69 4.96 2.87 -9.16
C GLN A 69 5.66 1.52 -9.32
N LEU A 70 5.57 0.67 -8.31
CA LEU A 70 6.16 -0.68 -8.37
C LEU A 70 5.52 -1.53 -9.47
N ARG A 71 4.21 -1.41 -9.67
CA ARG A 71 3.51 -2.11 -10.76
C ARG A 71 4.03 -1.69 -12.13
N LYS A 72 4.27 -0.40 -12.33
CA LYS A 72 4.84 0.12 -13.58
C LYS A 72 6.25 -0.43 -13.80
N GLU A 73 7.07 -0.44 -12.76
CA GLU A 73 8.42 -0.97 -12.83
C GLU A 73 8.42 -2.46 -13.18
N ILE A 74 7.48 -3.23 -12.62
CA ILE A 74 7.32 -4.65 -12.94
C ILE A 74 6.94 -4.83 -14.42
N GLU A 75 6.00 -4.03 -14.93
CA GLU A 75 5.60 -4.08 -16.33
C GLU A 75 6.78 -3.83 -17.27
N GLU A 76 7.59 -2.84 -16.95
CA GLU A 76 8.79 -2.51 -17.73
C GLU A 76 9.83 -3.64 -17.69
N LEU A 77 10.01 -4.26 -16.53
CA LEU A 77 10.91 -5.40 -16.38
C LEU A 77 10.43 -6.61 -17.19
N LYS A 78 9.13 -6.88 -17.17
CA LYS A 78 8.53 -7.99 -17.94
C LYS A 78 8.79 -7.83 -19.44
N LYS A 79 8.79 -6.62 -19.96
CA LYS A 79 9.09 -6.33 -21.37
C LYS A 79 10.52 -6.67 -21.75
N LYS A 80 11.43 -6.73 -20.78
CA LYS A 80 12.82 -7.08 -21.01
C LYS A 80 13.10 -8.59 -20.98
N LEU A 81 12.14 -9.39 -20.55
CA LEU A 81 12.25 -10.85 -20.55
C LEU A 81 12.23 -11.38 -21.97
N LYS A 82 13.12 -12.32 -22.26
CA LYS A 82 13.26 -12.94 -23.59
C LYS A 82 12.64 -14.34 -23.61
#